data_e38f7c7d56619ba9beefc0ce396d2891
#
_entry.id   e38f7c7d56619ba9beefc0ce396d2891
#
_cell.length_a   1.000
_cell.length_b   1.000
_cell.length_c   1.000
_cell.angle_alpha   90.00
_cell.angle_beta   90.00
_cell.angle_gamma   90.00
#
_symmetry.space_group_name_H-M   'P 1'
#
loop_
_entity.id
_entity.type
_entity.pdbx_description
1 polymer ?
#
loop_
_entity_poly.entity_id
_entity_poly.type
_entity_poly.pdbx_seq_one_letter_code
_entity_poly.pdbx_strand_id
1 'polypeptide(L)'
;MISQLRHLYEDLRALFQTTCSPFFGSVLLALAVLVMMAGATHWGVFGGLRYLGDAINHLLGLDGILGLPEKLSSPFKQRILISDVALILGSLASALIAGRYRLVPPPPAEYVSGAFGGCLMGVGAALAGGCTVGGFFTPLTFFSPSGWLM
;
A
#
# COMPACT_ATOMS: atom_id res chain seq x y z
N MET A 1 -1.91 35.64 1.30
CA MET A 1 -1.44 34.26 1.55
C MET A 1 -2.59 33.31 1.93
N ILE A 2 -3.44 33.65 2.91
CA ILE A 2 -4.59 32.84 3.35
C ILE A 2 -5.67 32.71 2.26
N SER A 3 -5.95 33.75 1.48
CA SER A 3 -6.90 33.70 0.36
C SER A 3 -6.45 32.76 -0.76
N GLN A 4 -5.19 32.75 -1.09
CA GLN A 4 -4.61 31.86 -2.10
C GLN A 4 -4.70 30.39 -1.67
N LEU A 5 -4.46 30.11 -0.39
CA LEU A 5 -4.61 28.76 0.18
C LEU A 5 -6.07 28.29 0.16
N ARG A 6 -7.02 29.21 0.38
CA ARG A 6 -8.46 28.90 0.35
C ARG A 6 -8.92 28.56 -1.08
N HIS A 7 -8.51 29.33 -2.08
CA HIS A 7 -8.78 29.02 -3.49
C HIS A 7 -8.17 27.70 -3.91
N LEU A 8 -6.90 27.45 -3.56
CA LEU A 8 -6.24 26.18 -3.84
C LEU A 8 -6.97 24.99 -3.20
N TYR A 9 -7.47 25.16 -1.97
CA TYR A 9 -8.23 24.11 -1.27
C TYR A 9 -9.58 23.85 -1.96
N GLU A 10 -10.30 24.90 -2.39
CA GLU A 10 -11.58 24.78 -3.10
C GLU A 10 -11.40 24.13 -4.47
N ASP A 11 -10.35 24.49 -5.20
CA ASP A 11 -10.00 23.88 -6.49
C ASP A 11 -9.62 22.41 -6.34
N LEU A 12 -8.80 22.08 -5.35
CA LEU A 12 -8.45 20.70 -5.03
C LEU A 12 -9.71 19.90 -4.64
N ARG A 13 -10.55 20.46 -3.79
CA ARG A 13 -11.80 19.80 -3.37
C ARG A 13 -12.73 19.53 -4.55
N ALA A 14 -12.87 20.50 -5.47
CA ALA A 14 -13.65 20.32 -6.70
C ALA A 14 -13.09 19.19 -7.57
N LEU A 15 -11.76 19.11 -7.71
CA LEU A 15 -11.07 18.07 -8.45
C LEU A 15 -11.28 16.67 -7.86
N PHE A 16 -11.26 16.54 -6.53
CA PHE A 16 -11.49 15.27 -5.82
C PHE A 16 -12.98 14.90 -5.70
N GLN A 17 -13.90 15.85 -5.88
CA GLN A 17 -15.34 15.59 -5.89
C GLN A 17 -15.87 15.22 -7.28
N THR A 18 -15.20 15.64 -8.34
CA THR A 18 -15.53 15.20 -9.70
C THR A 18 -15.15 13.73 -9.86
N THR A 19 -16.08 12.92 -10.36
CA THR A 19 -15.83 11.52 -10.70
C THR A 19 -14.84 11.49 -11.86
N CYS A 20 -13.56 11.36 -11.55
CA CYS A 20 -12.53 11.13 -12.57
C CYS A 20 -12.82 9.81 -13.29
N SER A 21 -12.70 9.80 -14.61
CA SER A 21 -12.77 8.57 -15.39
C SER A 21 -11.77 7.54 -14.83
N PRO A 22 -12.16 6.25 -14.67
CA PRO A 22 -11.23 5.19 -14.23
C PRO A 22 -9.95 5.13 -15.09
N PHE A 23 -10.07 5.51 -16.35
CA PHE A 23 -8.96 5.59 -17.28
C PHE A 23 -7.93 6.66 -16.88
N PHE A 24 -8.37 7.83 -16.43
CA PHE A 24 -7.47 8.88 -15.96
C PHE A 24 -6.74 8.46 -14.68
N GLY A 25 -7.44 7.78 -13.76
CA GLY A 25 -6.85 7.24 -12.54
C GLY A 25 -5.77 6.18 -12.84
N SER A 26 -6.00 5.31 -13.81
CA SER A 26 -5.03 4.28 -14.21
C SER A 26 -3.78 4.87 -14.87
N VAL A 27 -3.92 5.92 -15.68
CA VAL A 27 -2.79 6.64 -16.26
C VAL A 27 -1.94 7.32 -15.20
N LEU A 28 -2.58 7.98 -14.21
CA LEU A 28 -1.86 8.58 -13.07
C LEU A 28 -1.12 7.54 -12.24
N LEU A 29 -1.75 6.39 -12.00
CA LEU A 29 -1.11 5.28 -11.29
C LEU A 29 0.11 4.75 -12.05
N ALA A 30 0.00 4.56 -13.35
CA ALA A 30 1.10 4.11 -14.21
C ALA A 30 2.27 5.11 -14.20
N LEU A 31 1.97 6.41 -14.27
CA LEU A 31 2.97 7.47 -14.16
C LEU A 31 3.66 7.45 -12.79
N ALA A 32 2.90 7.30 -11.70
CA ALA A 32 3.47 7.22 -10.36
C ALA A 32 4.41 6.02 -10.20
N VAL A 33 4.03 4.86 -10.74
CA VAL A 33 4.89 3.66 -10.76
C VAL A 33 6.17 3.91 -11.55
N LEU A 34 6.09 4.54 -12.73
CA LEU A 34 7.26 4.88 -13.55
C LEU A 34 8.22 5.83 -12.81
N VAL A 35 7.69 6.83 -12.11
CA VAL A 35 8.51 7.76 -11.31
C VAL A 35 9.20 7.03 -10.15
N MET A 36 8.51 6.12 -9.49
CA MET A 36 9.10 5.29 -8.42
C MET A 36 10.20 4.38 -8.97
N MET A 37 10.01 3.79 -10.14
CA MET A 37 11.02 2.99 -10.81
C MET A 37 12.26 3.80 -11.19
N ALA A 38 12.10 5.01 -11.68
CA ALA A 38 13.20 5.91 -11.98
C ALA A 38 14.03 6.24 -10.72
N GLY A 39 13.40 6.24 -9.55
CA GLY A 39 14.06 6.38 -8.24
C GLY A 39 14.73 5.10 -7.71
N ALA A 40 14.84 4.02 -8.51
CA ALA A 40 15.36 2.71 -8.13
C ALA A 40 14.69 2.12 -6.87
N THR A 41 13.44 2.46 -6.62
CA THR A 41 12.63 1.92 -5.54
C THR A 41 11.66 0.87 -6.08
N HIS A 42 11.82 -0.37 -5.63
CA HIS A 42 10.85 -1.42 -5.89
C HIS A 42 9.65 -1.18 -4.97
N TRP A 43 8.48 -1.04 -5.56
CA TRP A 43 7.25 -0.84 -4.80
C TRP A 43 6.47 -2.15 -4.67
N GLY A 44 6.08 -2.47 -3.45
CA GLY A 44 5.22 -3.61 -3.17
C GLY A 44 4.77 -3.58 -1.72
N VAL A 45 3.47 -3.34 -1.50
CA VAL A 45 2.84 -3.27 -0.17
C VAL A 45 3.12 -4.51 0.70
N PHE A 46 3.26 -5.68 0.06
CA PHE A 46 3.56 -6.93 0.77
C PHE A 46 4.90 -6.88 1.53
N GLY A 47 5.91 -6.18 0.98
CA GLY A 47 7.21 -6.05 1.64
C GLY A 47 7.15 -5.27 2.95
N GLY A 48 6.37 -4.20 3.01
CA GLY A 48 6.18 -3.43 4.22
C GLY A 48 5.30 -4.16 5.25
N LEU A 49 4.22 -4.82 4.81
CA LEU A 49 3.40 -5.67 5.69
C LEU A 49 4.18 -6.85 6.27
N ARG A 50 5.05 -7.48 5.47
CA ARG A 50 5.95 -8.54 5.96
C ARG A 50 6.88 -8.01 7.05
N TYR A 51 7.49 -6.85 6.82
CA TYR A 51 8.34 -6.21 7.83
C TYR A 51 7.58 -5.93 9.15
N LEU A 52 6.32 -5.46 9.07
CA LEU A 52 5.49 -5.27 10.25
C LEU A 52 5.18 -6.60 10.96
N GLY A 53 4.91 -7.66 10.19
CA GLY A 53 4.72 -9.01 10.72
C GLY A 53 5.97 -9.51 11.44
N ASP A 54 7.14 -9.35 10.82
CA ASP A 54 8.43 -9.72 11.43
C ASP A 54 8.70 -8.91 12.73
N ALA A 55 8.36 -7.62 12.74
CA ALA A 55 8.49 -6.77 13.92
C ALA A 55 7.57 -7.22 15.08
N ILE A 56 6.32 -7.59 14.77
CA ILE A 56 5.37 -8.10 15.76
C ILE A 56 5.86 -9.45 16.32
N ASN A 57 6.34 -10.35 15.46
CA ASN A 57 6.87 -11.65 15.88
C ASN A 57 8.09 -11.49 16.79
N HIS A 58 8.98 -10.54 16.47
CA HIS A 58 10.12 -10.20 17.32
C HIS A 58 9.67 -9.68 18.69
N LEU A 59 8.63 -8.82 18.73
CA LEU A 59 8.06 -8.34 19.99
C LEU A 59 7.42 -9.45 20.83
N LEU A 60 6.87 -10.48 20.18
CA LEU A 60 6.25 -11.63 20.81
C LEU A 60 7.26 -12.72 21.22
N GLY A 61 8.54 -12.57 20.87
CA GLY A 61 9.60 -13.53 21.18
C GLY A 61 9.50 -14.86 20.41
N LEU A 62 8.87 -14.84 19.22
CA LEU A 62 8.65 -16.03 18.38
C LEU A 62 9.76 -16.25 17.33
N ASP A 63 10.86 -15.50 17.43
CA ASP A 63 11.97 -15.49 16.46
C ASP A 63 12.57 -16.88 16.22
N GLY A 64 12.63 -17.72 17.27
CA GLY A 64 13.19 -19.07 17.18
C GLY A 64 12.29 -20.12 16.50
N ILE A 65 10.99 -19.86 16.35
CA ILE A 65 10.01 -20.82 15.83
C ILE A 65 9.81 -20.65 14.32
N LEU A 66 9.88 -19.42 13.82
CA LEU A 66 9.56 -19.05 12.43
C LEU A 66 10.80 -18.82 11.54
N GLY A 67 12.01 -18.96 12.07
CA GLY A 67 13.25 -18.83 11.29
C GLY A 67 13.47 -17.41 10.73
N LEU A 68 13.03 -16.40 11.46
CA LEU A 68 13.12 -14.99 11.06
C LEU A 68 14.55 -14.45 11.20
N PRO A 69 14.92 -13.42 10.45
CA PRO A 69 16.25 -12.84 10.52
C PRO A 69 16.52 -12.24 11.93
N GLU A 70 17.61 -12.63 12.54
CA GLU A 70 18.05 -12.25 13.88
C GLU A 70 18.22 -10.73 14.09
N LYS A 71 18.29 -9.97 13.02
CA LYS A 71 18.42 -8.51 13.04
C LYS A 71 17.33 -7.84 12.21
N LEU A 72 16.36 -7.28 12.91
CA LEU A 72 15.39 -6.37 12.30
C LEU A 72 16.11 -5.05 11.96
N SER A 73 16.15 -4.68 10.68
CA SER A 73 16.68 -3.38 10.28
C SER A 73 15.76 -2.27 10.79
N SER A 74 16.33 -1.11 11.16
CA SER A 74 15.52 0.00 11.69
C SER A 74 14.41 0.42 10.71
N PRO A 75 13.17 0.70 11.20
CA PRO A 75 12.00 0.99 10.36
C PRO A 75 12.21 2.17 9.41
N PHE A 76 12.99 3.18 9.83
CA PHE A 76 13.30 4.34 9.01
C PHE A 76 14.28 4.06 7.84
N LYS A 77 14.92 2.91 7.82
CA LYS A 77 15.82 2.49 6.74
C LYS A 77 15.10 1.66 5.68
N GLN A 78 13.87 1.22 5.97
CA GLN A 78 13.02 0.43 5.08
C GLN A 78 12.19 1.34 4.18
N ARG A 79 12.70 1.61 2.97
CA ARG A 79 12.03 2.46 1.98
C ARG A 79 10.61 1.98 1.64
N ILE A 80 10.39 0.67 1.60
CA ILE A 80 9.10 0.07 1.29
C ILE A 80 8.07 0.39 2.37
N LEU A 81 8.43 0.28 3.65
CA LEU A 81 7.56 0.62 4.77
C LEU A 81 7.16 2.10 4.75
N ILE A 82 8.12 2.98 4.45
CA ILE A 82 7.85 4.42 4.33
C ILE A 82 6.87 4.70 3.20
N SER A 83 7.02 4.01 2.06
CA SER A 83 6.09 4.14 0.92
C SER A 83 4.68 3.65 1.27
N ASP A 84 4.55 2.56 2.03
CA ASP A 84 3.26 2.03 2.47
C ASP A 84 2.56 2.98 3.44
N VAL A 85 3.29 3.54 4.40
CA VAL A 85 2.76 4.56 5.32
C VAL A 85 2.35 5.82 4.55
N ALA A 86 3.16 6.27 3.60
CA ALA A 86 2.83 7.42 2.76
C ALA A 86 1.57 7.19 1.92
N LEU A 87 1.36 5.96 1.42
CA LEU A 87 0.16 5.57 0.69
C LEU A 87 -1.10 5.63 1.57
N ILE A 88 -1.01 5.10 2.79
CA ILE A 88 -2.13 5.16 3.76
C ILE A 88 -2.46 6.62 4.11
N LEU A 89 -1.44 7.42 4.42
CA LEU A 89 -1.64 8.85 4.74
C LEU A 89 -2.18 9.63 3.54
N GLY A 90 -1.71 9.34 2.34
CA GLY A 90 -2.19 9.95 1.10
C GLY A 90 -3.65 9.63 0.83
N SER A 91 -4.06 8.37 1.00
CA SER A 91 -5.44 7.94 0.84
C SER A 91 -6.37 8.59 1.88
N LEU A 92 -5.92 8.67 3.13
CA LEU A 92 -6.65 9.35 4.20
C LEU A 92 -6.79 10.85 3.91
N ALA A 93 -5.71 11.52 3.52
CA ALA A 93 -5.74 12.93 3.17
C ALA A 93 -6.70 13.20 2.00
N SER A 94 -6.66 12.35 0.96
CA SER A 94 -7.57 12.44 -0.18
C SER A 94 -9.03 12.29 0.24
N ALA A 95 -9.35 11.32 1.11
CA ALA A 95 -10.70 11.10 1.62
C ALA A 95 -11.20 12.29 2.48
N LEU A 96 -10.31 12.89 3.28
CA LEU A 96 -10.63 14.07 4.08
C LEU A 96 -10.89 15.30 3.21
N ILE A 97 -10.06 15.55 2.18
CA ILE A 97 -10.23 16.67 1.24
C ILE A 97 -11.53 16.52 0.45
N ALA A 98 -11.85 15.29 0.01
CA ALA A 98 -13.09 14.99 -0.70
C ALA A 98 -14.34 15.13 0.19
N GLY A 99 -14.18 15.22 1.52
CA GLY A 99 -15.30 15.30 2.47
C GLY A 99 -16.15 14.01 2.51
N ARG A 100 -15.62 12.88 2.03
CA ARG A 100 -16.30 11.58 1.97
C ARG A 100 -15.81 10.60 3.04
N TYR A 101 -15.06 11.09 4.01
CA TYR A 101 -14.58 10.25 5.10
C TYR A 101 -15.74 9.82 5.99
N ARG A 102 -16.02 8.53 6.04
CA ARG A 102 -17.05 7.92 6.89
C ARG A 102 -16.49 6.66 7.55
N LEU A 103 -16.40 6.69 8.85
CA LEU A 103 -16.08 5.49 9.66
C LEU A 103 -17.36 4.67 9.81
N VAL A 104 -17.41 3.53 9.15
CA VAL A 104 -18.50 2.56 9.28
C VAL A 104 -17.88 1.30 9.88
N PRO A 105 -18.04 1.04 11.19
CA PRO A 105 -17.56 -0.21 11.78
C PRO A 105 -18.37 -1.38 11.20
N PRO A 106 -17.70 -2.45 10.74
CA PRO A 106 -18.39 -3.63 10.25
C PRO A 106 -19.10 -4.38 11.40
N PRO A 107 -20.15 -5.14 11.11
CA PRO A 107 -20.79 -5.99 12.10
C PRO A 107 -19.82 -7.09 12.59
N PRO A 108 -19.98 -7.59 13.84
CA PRO A 108 -19.01 -8.49 14.47
C PRO A 108 -18.75 -9.79 13.68
N ALA A 109 -19.72 -10.28 12.92
CA ALA A 109 -19.55 -11.46 12.07
C ALA A 109 -18.54 -11.24 10.92
N GLU A 110 -18.42 -10.02 10.43
CA GLU A 110 -17.50 -9.69 9.33
C GLU A 110 -16.04 -9.65 9.79
N TYR A 111 -15.76 -9.44 11.09
CA TYR A 111 -14.39 -9.49 11.60
C TYR A 111 -13.77 -10.89 11.46
N VAL A 112 -14.54 -11.94 11.74
CA VAL A 112 -14.07 -13.33 11.63
C VAL A 112 -13.84 -13.68 10.15
N SER A 113 -14.78 -13.35 9.28
CA SER A 113 -14.66 -13.57 7.84
C SER A 113 -13.50 -12.77 7.23
N GLY A 114 -13.34 -11.52 7.67
CA GLY A 114 -12.23 -10.65 7.24
C GLY A 114 -10.87 -11.16 7.70
N ALA A 115 -10.76 -11.65 8.93
CA ALA A 115 -9.53 -12.24 9.46
C ALA A 115 -9.14 -13.51 8.66
N PHE A 116 -10.10 -14.37 8.37
CA PHE A 116 -9.88 -15.59 7.59
C PHE A 116 -9.48 -15.26 6.14
N GLY A 117 -10.20 -14.31 5.51
CA GLY A 117 -9.87 -13.81 4.17
C GLY A 117 -8.50 -13.15 4.11
N GLY A 118 -8.14 -12.35 5.11
CA GLY A 118 -6.81 -11.74 5.22
C GLY A 118 -5.69 -12.76 5.38
N CYS A 119 -5.91 -13.81 6.17
CA CYS A 119 -4.96 -14.92 6.33
C CYS A 119 -4.74 -15.66 5.00
N LEU A 120 -5.82 -16.00 4.30
CA LEU A 120 -5.74 -16.65 2.97
C LEU A 120 -5.02 -15.75 1.95
N MET A 121 -5.33 -14.46 1.95
CA MET A 121 -4.67 -13.48 1.08
C MET A 121 -3.17 -13.37 1.39
N GLY A 122 -2.80 -13.38 2.67
CA GLY A 122 -1.39 -13.36 3.11
C GLY A 122 -0.62 -14.59 2.66
N VAL A 123 -1.20 -15.78 2.80
CA VAL A 123 -0.62 -17.04 2.32
C VAL A 123 -0.50 -17.03 0.79
N GLY A 124 -1.54 -16.60 0.08
CA GLY A 124 -1.53 -16.48 -1.38
C GLY A 124 -0.44 -15.52 -1.87
N ALA A 125 -0.31 -14.34 -1.25
CA ALA A 125 0.72 -13.37 -1.58
C ALA A 125 2.14 -13.89 -1.29
N ALA A 126 2.31 -14.68 -0.24
CA ALA A 126 3.60 -15.31 0.07
C ALA A 126 3.99 -16.36 -0.96
N LEU A 127 3.05 -17.19 -1.41
CA LEU A 127 3.25 -18.21 -2.44
C LEU A 127 3.52 -17.60 -3.82
N ALA A 128 2.83 -16.49 -4.14
CA ALA A 128 2.98 -15.78 -5.40
C ALA A 128 4.24 -14.87 -5.45
N GLY A 129 4.98 -14.77 -4.32
CA GLY A 129 6.17 -13.91 -4.24
C GLY A 129 5.89 -12.42 -4.12
N GLY A 130 4.64 -12.01 -3.87
CA GLY A 130 4.25 -10.62 -3.67
C GLY A 130 2.76 -10.37 -3.81
N CYS A 131 2.32 -9.15 -3.50
CA CYS A 131 0.96 -8.71 -3.79
C CYS A 131 0.81 -8.37 -5.30
N THR A 132 -0.41 -8.08 -5.77
CA THR A 132 -0.68 -7.69 -7.16
C THR A 132 0.22 -6.56 -7.65
N VAL A 133 0.63 -5.64 -6.79
CA VAL A 133 1.54 -4.56 -7.14
C VAL A 133 2.98 -5.07 -7.26
N GLY A 134 3.48 -5.79 -6.26
CA GLY A 134 4.87 -6.28 -6.23
C GLY A 134 5.11 -7.52 -7.10
N GLY A 135 4.11 -8.40 -7.25
CA GLY A 135 4.24 -9.64 -8.01
C GLY A 135 3.81 -9.51 -9.47
N PHE A 136 2.87 -8.63 -9.79
CA PHE A 136 2.37 -8.44 -11.14
C PHE A 136 2.87 -7.14 -11.80
N PHE A 137 2.48 -5.99 -11.26
CA PHE A 137 2.83 -4.70 -11.89
C PHE A 137 4.32 -4.44 -11.96
N THR A 138 5.04 -4.64 -10.86
CA THR A 138 6.49 -4.38 -10.82
C THR A 138 7.27 -5.29 -11.78
N PRO A 139 7.09 -6.62 -11.79
CA PRO A 139 7.78 -7.48 -12.76
C PRO A 139 7.38 -7.22 -14.21
N LEU A 140 6.12 -6.84 -14.48
CA LEU A 140 5.66 -6.48 -15.84
C LEU A 140 6.40 -5.25 -16.36
N THR A 141 6.60 -4.23 -15.54
CA THR A 141 7.33 -3.03 -15.92
C THR A 141 8.81 -3.30 -16.23
N PHE A 142 9.38 -4.37 -15.64
CA PHE A 142 10.73 -4.85 -15.95
C PHE A 142 10.76 -5.92 -17.06
N PHE A 143 9.65 -6.16 -17.77
CA PHE A 143 9.51 -7.23 -18.76
C PHE A 143 9.93 -8.61 -18.21
N SER A 144 9.75 -8.84 -16.91
CA SER A 144 10.09 -10.11 -16.27
C SER A 144 9.03 -11.16 -16.57
N PRO A 145 9.43 -12.41 -16.95
CA PRO A 145 8.47 -13.49 -17.18
C PRO A 145 7.62 -13.83 -15.96
N SER A 146 8.10 -13.56 -14.75
CA SER A 146 7.37 -13.83 -13.52
C SER A 146 6.06 -13.05 -13.42
N GLY A 147 6.01 -11.80 -13.95
CA GLY A 147 4.79 -11.00 -14.00
C GLY A 147 3.73 -11.52 -14.98
N TRP A 148 4.13 -12.32 -15.96
CA TRP A 148 3.21 -12.96 -16.92
C TRP A 148 2.66 -14.30 -16.43
N LEU A 149 3.33 -14.92 -15.45
CA LEU A 149 2.94 -16.21 -14.90
C LEU A 149 2.06 -16.09 -13.63
N MET A 150 1.88 -14.89 -13.10
CA MET A 150 1.06 -14.58 -11.93
C MET A 150 -0.39 -14.25 -12.32
#